data_867234a4e9ff7f7f8a3588754fe4ef17
#
_entry.id   867234a4e9ff7f7f8a3588754fe4ef17
#
_cell.length_a   1.000
_cell.length_b   1.000
_cell.length_c   1.000
_cell.angle_alpha   90.00
_cell.angle_beta   90.00
_cell.angle_gamma   90.00
#
_symmetry.space_group_name_H-M   'P 1'
#
loop_
_entity.id
_entity.type
_entity.pdbx_description
1 polymer ?
#
loop_
_entity_poly.entity_id
_entity_poly.type
_entity_poly.pdbx_seq_one_letter_code
_entity_poly.pdbx_strand_id
1 'polypeptide(L)'
;MTRYSLNTLIVLGLISIAGIMVIQGVWVRKTMELQVKNIAIQEKEDSLNLKEFSEQCHVALRNVLEKINTNLSDSSDLYGAVKQIRTNRFKVDINEELQPFYLETLLKKAFYEQNIDQDFVYGIYDCFTDSIVYGNLIKFTKAASYEPISLDEAGITSENLSIKNDGHYFTVFFPNVEAKSIEPVRFISPWIYIGVIILLVLVFFAYSLAVIFRQKKLSEIKNDFINNMTHELKTPISTISLSSEMLMRIKKTDDFDKIKRYAGIIFDENKRLESQVERVLNVAKLDKDKLILNKEKVNIQEILVQLSE
;
A
#
# COMPACT_ATOMS: atom_id res chain seq x y z
N MET A 1 -22.94 19.89 26.66
CA MET A 1 -23.28 18.72 25.84
C MET A 1 -23.96 17.71 26.76
N THR A 2 -25.22 17.34 26.50
CA THR A 2 -25.93 16.37 27.31
C THR A 2 -25.35 14.97 27.11
N ARG A 3 -25.42 14.08 28.11
CA ARG A 3 -24.96 12.69 28.05
C ARG A 3 -25.51 11.95 26.82
N TYR A 4 -26.70 12.30 26.37
CA TYR A 4 -27.35 11.78 25.16
C TYR A 4 -26.62 12.17 23.86
N SER A 5 -26.09 13.40 23.76
CA SER A 5 -25.41 13.85 22.55
C SER A 5 -24.05 13.19 22.35
N LEU A 6 -23.34 12.79 23.41
CA LEU A 6 -22.08 12.08 23.34
C LEU A 6 -22.30 10.62 22.87
N ASN A 7 -23.28 9.94 23.46
CA ASN A 7 -23.59 8.55 23.07
C ASN A 7 -24.09 8.46 21.61
N THR A 8 -24.90 9.41 21.15
CA THR A 8 -25.34 9.46 19.75
C THR A 8 -24.18 9.71 18.80
N LEU A 9 -23.20 10.52 19.15
CA LEU A 9 -22.00 10.78 18.33
C LEU A 9 -21.11 9.54 18.23
N ILE A 10 -20.93 8.81 19.32
CA ILE A 10 -20.18 7.55 19.35
C ILE A 10 -20.88 6.50 18.48
N VAL A 11 -22.20 6.34 18.60
CA VAL A 11 -22.98 5.38 17.81
C VAL A 11 -22.92 5.72 16.31
N LEU A 12 -23.08 6.99 15.95
CA LEU A 12 -22.93 7.44 14.55
C LEU A 12 -21.53 7.19 14.00
N GLY A 13 -20.49 7.42 14.79
CA GLY A 13 -19.11 7.12 14.42
C GLY A 13 -18.89 5.61 14.16
N LEU A 14 -19.40 4.75 15.04
CA LEU A 14 -19.32 3.30 14.87
C LEU A 14 -20.07 2.82 13.62
N ILE A 15 -21.25 3.34 13.35
CA ILE A 15 -22.03 3.01 12.14
C ILE A 15 -21.28 3.44 10.89
N SER A 16 -20.67 4.63 10.89
CA SER A 16 -19.86 5.13 9.78
C SER A 16 -18.66 4.23 9.51
N ILE A 17 -17.92 3.82 10.55
CA ILE A 17 -16.78 2.91 10.44
C ILE A 17 -17.23 1.55 9.88
N ALA A 18 -18.33 0.99 10.39
CA ALA A 18 -18.88 -0.26 9.89
C ALA A 18 -19.29 -0.17 8.41
N GLY A 19 -19.90 0.94 7.99
CA GLY A 19 -20.27 1.20 6.60
C GLY A 19 -19.04 1.24 5.68
N ILE A 20 -17.98 1.93 6.09
CA ILE A 20 -16.71 2.01 5.34
C ILE A 20 -16.08 0.62 5.21
N MET A 21 -16.06 -0.19 6.29
CA MET A 21 -15.51 -1.54 6.24
C MET A 21 -16.26 -2.45 5.26
N VAL A 22 -17.59 -2.37 5.23
CA VAL A 22 -18.41 -3.16 4.30
C VAL A 22 -18.12 -2.76 2.85
N ILE A 23 -18.11 -1.47 2.54
CA ILE A 23 -17.82 -0.96 1.20
C ILE A 23 -16.42 -1.39 0.73
N GLN A 24 -15.41 -1.27 1.60
CA GLN A 24 -14.04 -1.69 1.31
C GLN A 24 -13.95 -3.20 1.10
N GLY A 25 -14.62 -4.01 1.91
CA GLY A 25 -14.67 -5.46 1.75
C GLY A 25 -15.26 -5.88 0.40
N VAL A 26 -16.35 -5.25 -0.03
CA VAL A 26 -16.97 -5.49 -1.34
C VAL A 26 -16.02 -5.08 -2.47
N TRP A 27 -15.37 -3.91 -2.35
CA TRP A 27 -14.44 -3.42 -3.37
C TRP A 27 -13.23 -4.34 -3.55
N VAL A 28 -12.63 -4.80 -2.45
CA VAL A 28 -11.49 -5.74 -2.49
C VAL A 28 -11.89 -7.07 -3.11
N ARG A 29 -13.04 -7.62 -2.72
CA ARG A 29 -13.55 -8.86 -3.33
C ARG A 29 -13.70 -8.72 -4.84
N LYS A 30 -14.27 -7.61 -5.31
CA LYS A 30 -14.44 -7.34 -6.73
C LYS A 30 -13.12 -7.17 -7.46
N THR A 31 -12.15 -6.49 -6.85
CA THR A 31 -10.80 -6.31 -7.41
C THR A 31 -10.07 -7.64 -7.53
N MET A 32 -10.14 -8.51 -6.52
CA MET A 32 -9.55 -9.85 -6.58
C MET A 32 -10.18 -10.71 -7.67
N GLU A 33 -11.51 -10.68 -7.82
CA GLU A 33 -12.19 -11.41 -8.89
C GLU A 33 -11.74 -10.95 -10.28
N LEU A 34 -11.59 -9.64 -10.48
CA LEU A 34 -11.09 -9.06 -11.74
C LEU A 34 -9.63 -9.47 -12.01
N GLN A 35 -8.78 -9.49 -10.99
CA GLN A 35 -7.39 -9.93 -11.14
C GLN A 35 -7.30 -11.40 -11.55
N VAL A 36 -8.06 -12.29 -10.92
CA VAL A 36 -8.10 -13.72 -11.28
C VAL A 36 -8.56 -13.89 -12.73
N LYS A 37 -9.58 -13.15 -13.17
CA LYS A 37 -10.05 -13.17 -14.57
C LYS A 37 -8.97 -12.68 -15.54
N ASN A 38 -8.27 -11.61 -15.22
CA ASN A 38 -7.21 -11.07 -16.07
C ASN A 38 -6.04 -12.06 -16.22
N ILE A 39 -5.62 -12.72 -15.13
CA ILE A 39 -4.60 -13.77 -15.19
C ILE A 39 -5.06 -14.92 -16.09
N ALA A 40 -6.29 -15.39 -15.93
CA ALA A 40 -6.83 -16.49 -16.76
C ALA A 40 -6.95 -16.10 -18.25
N ILE A 41 -7.27 -14.84 -18.57
CA ILE A 41 -7.29 -14.34 -19.95
C ILE A 41 -5.87 -14.31 -20.51
N GLN A 42 -4.89 -13.82 -19.75
CA GLN A 42 -3.50 -13.75 -20.18
C GLN A 42 -2.89 -15.15 -20.41
N GLU A 43 -3.14 -16.11 -19.52
CA GLU A 43 -2.74 -17.51 -19.73
C GLU A 43 -3.33 -18.12 -21.01
N LYS A 44 -4.59 -17.82 -21.29
CA LYS A 44 -5.26 -18.29 -22.50
C LYS A 44 -4.67 -17.65 -23.77
N GLU A 45 -4.36 -16.37 -23.72
CA GLU A 45 -3.76 -15.61 -24.81
C GLU A 45 -2.32 -16.12 -25.10
N ASP A 46 -1.51 -16.31 -24.07
CA ASP A 46 -0.15 -16.87 -24.18
C ASP A 46 -0.20 -18.30 -24.75
N SER A 47 -1.15 -19.12 -24.32
CA SER A 47 -1.35 -20.48 -24.84
C SER A 47 -1.77 -20.47 -26.30
N LEU A 48 -2.63 -19.55 -26.74
CA LEU A 48 -3.04 -19.40 -28.13
C LEU A 48 -1.88 -18.94 -29.01
N ASN A 49 -1.09 -17.96 -28.55
CA ASN A 49 0.07 -17.46 -29.25
C ASN A 49 1.15 -18.56 -29.42
N LEU A 50 1.38 -19.38 -28.41
CA LEU A 50 2.29 -20.52 -28.51
C LEU A 50 1.79 -21.59 -29.47
N LYS A 51 0.49 -21.83 -29.51
CA LYS A 51 -0.10 -22.78 -30.46
C LYS A 51 0.00 -22.28 -31.90
N GLU A 52 -0.32 -21.03 -32.15
CA GLU A 52 -0.19 -20.38 -33.45
C GLU A 52 1.27 -20.42 -33.94
N PHE A 53 2.22 -20.04 -33.06
CA PHE A 53 3.64 -20.15 -33.33
C PHE A 53 4.06 -21.58 -33.70
N SER A 54 3.57 -22.58 -32.95
CA SER A 54 3.86 -23.99 -33.24
C SER A 54 3.34 -24.42 -34.63
N GLU A 55 2.12 -24.03 -34.98
CA GLU A 55 1.52 -24.30 -36.29
C GLU A 55 2.30 -23.64 -37.43
N GLN A 56 2.71 -22.36 -37.25
CA GLN A 56 3.54 -21.66 -38.22
C GLN A 56 4.91 -22.35 -38.41
N CYS A 57 5.55 -22.79 -37.32
CA CYS A 57 6.79 -23.54 -37.39
C CYS A 57 6.61 -24.88 -38.12
N HIS A 58 5.55 -25.63 -37.86
CA HIS A 58 5.26 -26.88 -38.58
C HIS A 58 5.07 -26.63 -40.06
N VAL A 59 4.36 -25.60 -40.48
CA VAL A 59 4.18 -25.25 -41.90
C VAL A 59 5.51 -24.86 -42.52
N ALA A 60 6.30 -24.00 -41.85
CA ALA A 60 7.60 -23.58 -42.36
C ALA A 60 8.54 -24.76 -42.54
N LEU A 61 8.68 -25.64 -41.54
CA LEU A 61 9.56 -26.81 -41.61
C LEU A 61 9.09 -27.84 -42.62
N ARG A 62 7.80 -28.00 -42.83
CA ARG A 62 7.25 -28.84 -43.88
C ARG A 62 7.57 -28.30 -45.26
N ASN A 63 7.49 -26.98 -45.46
CA ASN A 63 7.90 -26.35 -46.72
C ASN A 63 9.41 -26.53 -47.02
N VAL A 64 10.23 -26.49 -45.96
CA VAL A 64 11.68 -26.77 -46.08
C VAL A 64 11.88 -28.21 -46.53
N LEU A 65 11.23 -29.17 -45.89
CA LEU A 65 11.33 -30.59 -46.21
C LEU A 65 10.86 -30.87 -47.66
N GLU A 66 9.78 -30.28 -48.09
CA GLU A 66 9.27 -30.40 -49.46
C GLU A 66 10.28 -29.90 -50.51
N LYS A 67 10.96 -28.76 -50.23
CA LYS A 67 12.01 -28.24 -51.10
C LYS A 67 13.28 -29.13 -51.12
N ILE A 68 13.62 -29.72 -49.98
CA ILE A 68 14.71 -30.71 -49.89
C ILE A 68 14.37 -31.91 -50.76
N ASN A 69 13.19 -32.51 -50.60
CA ASN A 69 12.77 -33.69 -51.34
C ASN A 69 12.69 -33.43 -52.87
N THR A 70 12.18 -32.25 -53.26
CA THR A 70 12.07 -31.90 -54.68
C THR A 70 13.41 -31.70 -55.35
N ASN A 71 14.40 -31.14 -54.65
CA ASN A 71 15.74 -30.83 -55.20
C ASN A 71 16.70 -32.00 -55.12
N LEU A 72 16.57 -32.87 -54.13
CA LEU A 72 17.47 -34.01 -53.89
C LEU A 72 16.89 -35.35 -54.37
N SER A 73 15.66 -35.34 -54.90
CA SER A 73 14.92 -36.56 -55.32
C SER A 73 14.71 -37.54 -54.15
N ASP A 74 14.68 -37.01 -52.94
CA ASP A 74 14.44 -37.80 -51.74
C ASP A 74 12.96 -38.23 -51.66
N SER A 75 12.74 -39.52 -51.37
CA SER A 75 11.42 -40.12 -51.25
C SER A 75 10.92 -40.19 -49.81
N SER A 76 11.46 -39.35 -48.92
CA SER A 76 11.04 -39.34 -47.51
C SER A 76 9.56 -38.99 -47.38
N ASP A 77 8.88 -39.70 -46.50
CA ASP A 77 7.47 -39.45 -46.22
C ASP A 77 7.32 -38.09 -45.48
N LEU A 78 6.66 -37.16 -46.14
CA LEU A 78 6.36 -35.83 -45.56
C LEU A 78 5.43 -35.92 -44.34
N TYR A 79 4.74 -37.05 -44.21
CA TYR A 79 3.80 -37.23 -43.10
C TYR A 79 4.51 -37.69 -41.83
N GLY A 80 4.51 -36.82 -40.81
CA GLY A 80 5.12 -37.16 -39.53
C GLY A 80 6.62 -36.94 -39.43
N ALA A 81 7.28 -36.47 -40.49
CA ALA A 81 8.73 -36.19 -40.49
C ALA A 81 9.07 -34.98 -39.59
N VAL A 82 8.16 -34.00 -39.46
CA VAL A 82 8.31 -32.86 -38.56
C VAL A 82 7.68 -33.20 -37.20
N LYS A 83 8.54 -33.29 -36.17
CA LYS A 83 8.13 -33.61 -34.79
C LYS A 83 8.45 -32.47 -33.86
N GLN A 84 7.46 -32.00 -33.10
CA GLN A 84 7.68 -31.06 -32.01
C GLN A 84 8.09 -31.82 -30.75
N ILE A 85 9.30 -31.58 -30.25
CA ILE A 85 9.84 -32.23 -29.06
C ILE A 85 9.49 -31.44 -27.77
N ARG A 86 9.55 -30.11 -27.89
CA ARG A 86 9.15 -29.15 -26.86
C ARG A 86 8.49 -27.95 -27.51
N THR A 87 7.89 -27.06 -26.72
CA THR A 87 7.21 -25.85 -27.22
C THR A 87 8.08 -25.02 -28.16
N ASN A 88 9.41 -25.02 -27.95
CA ASN A 88 10.38 -24.22 -28.66
C ASN A 88 11.41 -25.10 -29.46
N ARG A 89 11.18 -26.40 -29.59
CA ARG A 89 12.13 -27.31 -30.25
C ARG A 89 11.41 -28.25 -31.20
N PHE A 90 11.93 -28.29 -32.43
CA PHE A 90 11.41 -29.10 -33.52
C PHE A 90 12.54 -30.01 -34.03
N LYS A 91 12.18 -31.20 -34.46
CA LYS A 91 13.02 -32.18 -35.11
C LYS A 91 12.42 -32.53 -36.46
N VAL A 92 13.25 -32.59 -37.49
CA VAL A 92 12.83 -32.97 -38.83
C VAL A 92 13.70 -34.14 -39.31
N ASP A 93 13.07 -35.29 -39.48
CA ASP A 93 13.72 -36.49 -39.96
C ASP A 93 14.00 -36.36 -41.47
N ILE A 94 15.21 -36.74 -41.92
CA ILE A 94 15.67 -36.66 -43.31
C ILE A 94 16.41 -37.97 -43.67
N ASN A 95 16.44 -38.31 -44.96
CA ASN A 95 17.09 -39.55 -45.42
C ASN A 95 18.46 -39.31 -46.02
N GLU A 96 18.84 -38.09 -46.35
CA GLU A 96 20.08 -37.73 -46.99
C GLU A 96 20.89 -36.72 -46.20
N GLU A 97 22.18 -36.69 -46.47
CA GLU A 97 23.12 -35.74 -45.88
C GLU A 97 22.89 -34.33 -46.46
N LEU A 98 22.65 -33.32 -45.59
CA LEU A 98 22.37 -31.97 -45.99
C LEU A 98 23.58 -31.05 -45.91
N GLN A 99 23.76 -30.22 -46.94
CA GLN A 99 24.72 -29.12 -46.86
C GLN A 99 24.23 -28.02 -45.94
N PRO A 100 25.03 -27.64 -44.93
CA PRO A 100 24.62 -26.67 -43.90
C PRO A 100 24.13 -25.33 -44.46
N PHE A 101 24.84 -24.76 -45.41
CA PHE A 101 24.50 -23.49 -46.04
C PHE A 101 23.17 -23.53 -46.81
N TYR A 102 22.88 -24.66 -47.45
CA TYR A 102 21.62 -24.86 -48.16
C TYR A 102 20.43 -24.94 -47.17
N LEU A 103 20.56 -25.72 -46.10
CA LEU A 103 19.56 -25.82 -45.07
C LEU A 103 19.29 -24.45 -44.41
N GLU A 104 20.36 -23.72 -44.07
CA GLU A 104 20.26 -22.39 -43.47
C GLU A 104 19.44 -21.42 -44.34
N THR A 105 19.73 -21.42 -45.64
CA THR A 105 19.01 -20.56 -46.62
C THR A 105 17.52 -20.92 -46.71
N LEU A 106 17.22 -22.23 -46.71
CA LEU A 106 15.83 -22.69 -46.72
C LEU A 106 15.08 -22.34 -45.46
N LEU A 107 15.70 -22.53 -44.29
CA LEU A 107 15.09 -22.17 -42.99
C LEU A 107 14.80 -20.67 -42.88
N LYS A 108 15.79 -19.82 -43.24
CA LYS A 108 15.63 -18.38 -43.27
C LYS A 108 14.44 -17.96 -44.13
N LYS A 109 14.36 -18.50 -45.35
CA LYS A 109 13.28 -18.18 -46.27
C LYS A 109 11.93 -18.66 -45.76
N ALA A 110 11.85 -19.90 -45.26
CA ALA A 110 10.59 -20.48 -44.79
C ALA A 110 10.03 -19.77 -43.55
N PHE A 111 10.91 -19.40 -42.61
CA PHE A 111 10.48 -18.67 -41.42
C PHE A 111 10.05 -17.26 -41.76
N TYR A 112 10.76 -16.59 -42.69
CA TYR A 112 10.33 -15.27 -43.15
C TYR A 112 8.95 -15.31 -43.85
N GLU A 113 8.71 -16.32 -44.71
CA GLU A 113 7.43 -16.51 -45.39
C GLU A 113 6.25 -16.76 -44.41
N GLN A 114 6.53 -17.31 -43.22
CA GLN A 114 5.54 -17.58 -42.16
C GLN A 114 5.50 -16.49 -41.06
N ASN A 115 6.17 -15.34 -41.27
CA ASN A 115 6.27 -14.23 -40.29
C ASN A 115 6.81 -14.67 -38.91
N ILE A 116 7.73 -15.62 -38.89
CA ILE A 116 8.42 -16.04 -37.67
C ILE A 116 9.63 -15.14 -37.45
N ASP A 117 9.46 -14.10 -36.65
CA ASP A 117 10.46 -13.07 -36.38
C ASP A 117 11.25 -13.38 -35.10
N GLN A 118 11.73 -14.61 -34.96
CA GLN A 118 12.43 -15.09 -33.78
C GLN A 118 13.84 -15.58 -34.12
N ASP A 119 14.78 -15.34 -33.18
CA ASP A 119 16.09 -15.95 -33.27
C ASP A 119 15.96 -17.48 -33.18
N PHE A 120 16.67 -18.21 -34.01
CA PHE A 120 16.64 -19.66 -33.99
C PHE A 120 18.02 -20.27 -34.11
N VAL A 121 18.16 -21.42 -33.50
CA VAL A 121 19.35 -22.26 -33.61
C VAL A 121 18.98 -23.47 -34.43
N TYR A 122 19.78 -23.84 -35.41
CA TYR A 122 19.63 -25.11 -36.06
C TYR A 122 20.87 -25.99 -35.87
N GLY A 123 20.67 -27.29 -35.92
CA GLY A 123 21.73 -28.27 -35.84
C GLY A 123 21.44 -29.46 -36.74
N ILE A 124 22.47 -29.92 -37.47
CA ILE A 124 22.42 -31.10 -38.34
C ILE A 124 23.05 -32.25 -37.54
N TYR A 125 22.27 -33.29 -37.32
CA TYR A 125 22.73 -34.52 -36.68
C TYR A 125 23.09 -35.56 -37.71
N ASP A 126 24.27 -36.16 -37.53
CA ASP A 126 24.75 -37.27 -38.32
C ASP A 126 24.71 -38.57 -37.48
N CYS A 127 24.04 -39.59 -38.00
CA CYS A 127 23.88 -40.87 -37.30
C CYS A 127 25.19 -41.69 -37.29
N PHE A 128 26.19 -41.42 -38.16
CA PHE A 128 27.46 -42.14 -38.16
C PHE A 128 28.38 -41.66 -37.04
N THR A 129 28.34 -40.37 -36.72
CA THR A 129 29.16 -39.76 -35.66
C THR A 129 28.44 -39.65 -34.33
N ASP A 130 27.14 -39.99 -34.30
CA ASP A 130 26.24 -39.84 -33.14
C ASP A 130 26.34 -38.43 -32.51
N SER A 131 26.45 -37.41 -33.35
CA SER A 131 26.66 -36.03 -32.89
C SER A 131 26.06 -34.98 -33.85
N ILE A 132 25.89 -33.76 -33.33
CA ILE A 132 25.61 -32.59 -34.15
C ILE A 132 26.90 -32.19 -34.86
N VAL A 133 26.94 -32.39 -36.17
CA VAL A 133 28.12 -32.12 -37.00
C VAL A 133 28.21 -30.64 -37.35
N TYR A 134 27.08 -29.95 -37.44
CA TYR A 134 27.02 -28.55 -37.80
C TYR A 134 25.83 -27.88 -37.17
N GLY A 135 25.98 -26.62 -36.70
CA GLY A 135 24.92 -25.83 -36.17
C GLY A 135 25.29 -24.36 -35.96
N ASN A 136 24.35 -23.47 -36.17
CA ASN A 136 24.52 -22.03 -35.95
C ASN A 136 23.30 -21.40 -35.29
N LEU A 137 23.54 -20.32 -34.57
CA LEU A 137 22.50 -19.38 -34.13
C LEU A 137 22.28 -18.31 -35.21
N ILE A 138 21.07 -18.18 -35.66
CA ILE A 138 20.64 -17.16 -36.61
C ILE A 138 19.86 -16.10 -35.85
N LYS A 139 20.42 -14.90 -35.81
CA LYS A 139 19.72 -13.75 -35.24
C LYS A 139 18.80 -13.09 -36.26
N PHE A 140 17.56 -12.87 -35.87
CA PHE A 140 16.61 -12.15 -36.70
C PHE A 140 16.92 -10.64 -36.62
N THR A 141 17.41 -10.09 -37.73
CA THR A 141 17.59 -8.64 -37.88
C THR A 141 16.59 -8.10 -38.90
N LYS A 142 15.88 -7.04 -38.59
CA LYS A 142 14.88 -6.38 -39.48
C LYS A 142 15.44 -5.94 -40.86
N ALA A 143 16.75 -5.95 -41.02
CA ALA A 143 17.44 -5.55 -42.21
C ALA A 143 18.07 -6.78 -42.90
N ALA A 144 17.31 -7.73 -43.36
CA ALA A 144 17.71 -8.81 -44.30
C ALA A 144 19.18 -9.41 -44.19
N SER A 145 19.96 -9.00 -43.23
CA SER A 145 21.33 -9.39 -42.96
C SER A 145 21.35 -10.30 -41.75
N TYR A 146 21.28 -11.58 -42.00
CA TYR A 146 21.45 -12.62 -40.99
C TYR A 146 22.93 -12.92 -40.84
N GLU A 147 23.54 -12.55 -39.72
CA GLU A 147 24.88 -13.01 -39.40
C GLU A 147 24.78 -14.34 -38.64
N PRO A 148 25.31 -15.44 -39.18
CA PRO A 148 25.38 -16.71 -38.45
C PRO A 148 26.43 -16.59 -37.34
N ILE A 149 26.06 -16.98 -36.13
CA ILE A 149 26.95 -17.04 -34.98
C ILE A 149 27.17 -18.51 -34.66
N SER A 150 28.44 -18.93 -34.48
CA SER A 150 28.77 -20.31 -34.13
C SER A 150 28.13 -20.71 -32.78
N LEU A 151 27.83 -21.99 -32.59
CA LEU A 151 27.23 -22.48 -31.34
C LEU A 151 28.10 -22.18 -30.12
N ASP A 152 29.42 -22.27 -30.27
CA ASP A 152 30.40 -21.99 -29.21
C ASP A 152 30.36 -20.51 -28.78
N GLU A 153 30.27 -19.58 -29.72
CA GLU A 153 30.13 -18.14 -29.44
C GLU A 153 28.76 -17.81 -28.83
N ALA A 154 27.74 -18.58 -29.18
CA ALA A 154 26.39 -18.42 -28.62
C ALA A 154 26.25 -19.06 -27.22
N GLY A 155 27.24 -19.79 -26.72
CA GLY A 155 27.21 -20.53 -25.46
C GLY A 155 26.17 -21.66 -25.43
N ILE A 156 25.84 -22.23 -26.62
CA ILE A 156 24.86 -23.29 -26.76
C ILE A 156 25.59 -24.61 -26.95
N THR A 157 25.47 -25.53 -26.03
CA THR A 157 26.12 -26.85 -26.07
C THR A 157 25.41 -27.73 -27.09
N SER A 158 26.19 -28.43 -27.93
CA SER A 158 25.67 -29.38 -28.92
C SER A 158 24.81 -30.51 -28.31
N GLU A 159 25.10 -30.90 -27.07
CA GLU A 159 24.28 -31.85 -26.30
C GLU A 159 22.80 -31.38 -26.11
N ASN A 160 22.59 -30.09 -26.02
CA ASN A 160 21.23 -29.53 -25.92
C ASN A 160 20.43 -29.66 -27.23
N LEU A 161 21.10 -29.91 -28.34
CA LEU A 161 20.48 -30.05 -29.66
C LEU A 161 20.35 -31.52 -30.09
N SER A 162 21.16 -32.44 -29.54
CA SER A 162 21.12 -33.85 -29.91
C SER A 162 19.90 -34.55 -29.32
N ILE A 163 19.28 -35.42 -30.11
CA ILE A 163 18.15 -36.27 -29.75
C ILE A 163 18.49 -37.66 -30.26
N LYS A 164 18.67 -38.63 -29.35
CA LYS A 164 18.98 -40.04 -29.76
C LYS A 164 17.95 -40.54 -30.75
N ASN A 165 18.42 -40.90 -31.94
CA ASN A 165 17.59 -41.44 -33.01
C ASN A 165 18.43 -42.27 -34.00
N ASP A 166 17.78 -43.21 -34.72
CA ASP A 166 18.40 -44.12 -35.66
C ASP A 166 18.42 -43.58 -37.12
N GLY A 167 18.51 -42.29 -37.33
CA GLY A 167 18.53 -41.69 -38.66
C GLY A 167 19.05 -40.26 -38.68
N HIS A 168 19.31 -39.73 -39.87
CA HIS A 168 19.69 -38.34 -40.06
C HIS A 168 18.52 -37.43 -39.79
N TYR A 169 18.78 -36.32 -39.10
CA TYR A 169 17.78 -35.29 -38.85
C TYR A 169 18.43 -33.92 -38.69
N PHE A 170 17.67 -32.89 -38.86
CA PHE A 170 18.03 -31.58 -38.34
C PHE A 170 17.06 -31.14 -37.23
N THR A 171 17.56 -30.36 -36.33
CA THR A 171 16.79 -29.79 -35.24
C THR A 171 16.76 -28.27 -35.33
N VAL A 172 15.63 -27.67 -34.93
CA VAL A 172 15.48 -26.24 -34.81
C VAL A 172 15.00 -25.92 -33.40
N PHE A 173 15.68 -24.97 -32.78
CA PHE A 173 15.43 -24.54 -31.42
C PHE A 173 15.31 -23.01 -31.35
N PHE A 174 14.27 -22.50 -30.69
CA PHE A 174 14.00 -21.07 -30.50
C PHE A 174 14.30 -20.69 -29.05
N PRO A 175 15.48 -20.08 -28.75
CA PRO A 175 15.90 -19.82 -27.38
C PRO A 175 15.00 -18.79 -26.65
N ASN A 176 14.42 -17.86 -27.40
CA ASN A 176 13.60 -16.79 -26.83
C ASN A 176 12.10 -17.13 -26.71
N VAL A 177 11.69 -18.30 -27.22
CA VAL A 177 10.32 -18.81 -27.12
C VAL A 177 10.23 -19.81 -25.98
N GLU A 178 10.26 -19.32 -24.77
CA GLU A 178 9.84 -20.10 -23.60
C GLU A 178 8.40 -19.72 -23.24
N ALA A 179 7.64 -20.71 -22.74
CA ALA A 179 6.42 -20.39 -22.00
C ALA A 179 6.86 -19.44 -20.87
N LYS A 180 6.53 -18.15 -21.00
CA LYS A 180 6.80 -17.18 -19.93
C LYS A 180 6.19 -17.78 -18.68
N SER A 181 7.03 -18.29 -17.79
CA SER A 181 6.59 -18.57 -16.43
C SER A 181 6.07 -17.25 -15.92
N ILE A 182 4.75 -17.18 -15.68
CA ILE A 182 4.11 -16.02 -15.10
C ILE A 182 4.81 -15.83 -13.76
N GLU A 183 5.80 -14.93 -13.72
CA GLU A 183 6.36 -14.53 -12.44
C GLU A 183 5.17 -14.04 -11.61
N PRO A 184 4.96 -14.61 -10.42
CA PRO A 184 3.87 -14.16 -9.58
C PRO A 184 4.16 -12.68 -9.28
N VAL A 185 3.42 -11.80 -9.96
CA VAL A 185 3.49 -10.37 -9.66
C VAL A 185 3.24 -10.27 -8.16
N ARG A 186 4.26 -9.88 -7.41
CA ARG A 186 4.18 -9.66 -5.96
C ARG A 186 3.27 -8.45 -5.72
N PHE A 187 1.97 -8.68 -5.80
CA PHE A 187 1.00 -7.69 -5.39
C PHE A 187 1.10 -7.57 -3.87
N ILE A 188 1.37 -6.38 -3.40
CA ILE A 188 1.10 -6.05 -2.00
C ILE A 188 -0.36 -6.39 -1.78
N SER A 189 -0.60 -7.40 -0.93
CA SER A 189 -1.96 -7.91 -0.71
C SER A 189 -2.92 -6.74 -0.42
N PRO A 190 -4.06 -6.63 -1.11
CA PRO A 190 -5.05 -5.56 -0.87
C PRO A 190 -5.47 -5.45 0.60
N TRP A 191 -5.33 -6.53 1.36
CA TRP A 191 -5.59 -6.58 2.79
C TRP A 191 -4.68 -5.68 3.63
N ILE A 192 -3.45 -5.40 3.17
CA ILE A 192 -2.52 -4.48 3.85
C ILE A 192 -3.06 -3.06 3.78
N TYR A 193 -3.57 -2.63 2.61
CA TYR A 193 -4.18 -1.30 2.46
C TYR A 193 -5.40 -1.14 3.37
N ILE A 194 -6.26 -2.17 3.45
CA ILE A 194 -7.41 -2.18 4.37
C ILE A 194 -6.93 -2.07 5.82
N GLY A 195 -5.92 -2.85 6.21
CA GLY A 195 -5.35 -2.82 7.55
C GLY A 195 -4.85 -1.44 7.94
N VAL A 196 -4.14 -0.76 7.04
CA VAL A 196 -3.64 0.61 7.25
C VAL A 196 -4.79 1.61 7.40
N ILE A 197 -5.81 1.54 6.55
CA ILE A 197 -6.96 2.44 6.63
C ILE A 197 -7.73 2.24 7.94
N ILE A 198 -7.98 1.00 8.34
CA ILE A 198 -8.64 0.68 9.62
C ILE A 198 -7.83 1.24 10.79
N LEU A 199 -6.51 1.04 10.78
CA LEU A 199 -5.62 1.57 11.82
C LEU A 199 -5.72 3.09 11.93
N LEU A 200 -5.68 3.81 10.81
CA LEU A 200 -5.79 5.27 10.78
C LEU A 200 -7.14 5.75 11.33
N VAL A 201 -8.24 5.08 10.97
CA VAL A 201 -9.58 5.39 11.46
C VAL A 201 -9.67 5.16 12.98
N LEU A 202 -9.11 4.06 13.50
CA LEU A 202 -9.09 3.77 14.92
C LEU A 202 -8.27 4.80 15.71
N VAL A 203 -7.10 5.19 15.20
CA VAL A 203 -6.25 6.22 15.83
C VAL A 203 -6.99 7.56 15.87
N PHE A 204 -7.61 7.96 14.76
CA PHE A 204 -8.39 9.20 14.69
C PHE A 204 -9.57 9.18 15.68
N PHE A 205 -10.28 8.06 15.78
CA PHE A 205 -11.40 7.90 16.69
C PHE A 205 -10.95 7.94 18.17
N ALA A 206 -9.86 7.25 18.51
CA ALA A 206 -9.27 7.29 19.85
C ALA A 206 -8.83 8.71 20.24
N TYR A 207 -8.19 9.44 19.32
CA TYR A 207 -7.82 10.84 19.52
C TYR A 207 -9.05 11.73 19.75
N SER A 208 -10.10 11.57 18.93
CA SER A 208 -11.36 12.31 19.05
C SER A 208 -12.03 12.09 20.42
N LEU A 209 -12.09 10.84 20.89
CA LEU A 209 -12.59 10.50 22.21
C LEU A 209 -11.78 11.15 23.32
N ALA A 210 -10.46 11.10 23.25
CA ALA A 210 -9.57 11.73 24.23
C ALA A 210 -9.81 13.24 24.33
N VAL A 211 -9.99 13.93 23.19
CA VAL A 211 -10.32 15.37 23.16
C VAL A 211 -11.67 15.65 23.81
N ILE A 212 -12.71 14.84 23.49
CA ILE A 212 -14.04 15.00 24.05
C ILE A 212 -14.02 14.80 25.57
N PHE A 213 -13.35 13.77 26.08
CA PHE A 213 -13.23 13.54 27.54
C PHE A 213 -12.49 14.68 28.23
N ARG A 214 -11.43 15.21 27.62
CA ARG A 214 -10.67 16.34 28.14
C ARG A 214 -11.56 17.60 28.22
N GLN A 215 -12.33 17.89 27.18
CA GLN A 215 -13.26 19.03 27.15
C GLN A 215 -14.36 18.86 28.20
N LYS A 216 -14.92 17.65 28.38
CA LYS A 216 -15.94 17.36 29.38
C LYS A 216 -15.41 17.61 30.79
N LYS A 217 -14.23 17.09 31.11
CA LYS A 217 -13.58 17.30 32.41
C LYS A 217 -13.34 18.78 32.70
N LEU A 218 -12.87 19.52 31.68
CA LEU A 218 -12.67 20.98 31.82
C LEU A 218 -14.00 21.70 32.07
N SER A 219 -15.07 21.31 31.41
CA SER A 219 -16.42 21.88 31.61
C SER A 219 -16.97 21.58 33.02
N GLU A 220 -16.75 20.37 33.54
CA GLU A 220 -17.13 19.98 34.91
C GLU A 220 -16.38 20.85 35.93
N ILE A 221 -15.06 20.97 35.84
CA ILE A 221 -14.23 21.81 36.71
C ILE A 221 -14.73 23.28 36.66
N LYS A 222 -15.02 23.79 35.44
CA LYS A 222 -15.54 25.16 35.31
C LYS A 222 -16.88 25.36 36.01
N ASN A 223 -17.79 24.39 35.87
CA ASN A 223 -19.12 24.48 36.52
C ASN A 223 -18.99 24.37 38.04
N ASP A 224 -18.16 23.47 38.56
CA ASP A 224 -17.90 23.34 40.01
C ASP A 224 -17.28 24.62 40.59
N PHE A 225 -16.35 25.22 39.85
CA PHE A 225 -15.75 26.49 40.20
C PHE A 225 -16.81 27.61 40.31
N ILE A 226 -17.68 27.74 39.28
CA ILE A 226 -18.76 28.76 39.29
C ILE A 226 -19.72 28.53 40.44
N ASN A 227 -20.14 27.30 40.72
CA ASN A 227 -21.05 26.96 41.79
C ASN A 227 -20.44 27.28 43.16
N ASN A 228 -19.19 26.87 43.41
CA ASN A 228 -18.48 27.15 44.65
C ASN A 228 -18.28 28.65 44.86
N MET A 229 -17.88 29.39 43.81
CA MET A 229 -17.76 30.85 43.91
C MET A 229 -19.08 31.52 44.21
N THR A 230 -20.19 31.05 43.58
CA THR A 230 -21.54 31.59 43.85
C THR A 230 -21.92 31.40 45.31
N HIS A 231 -21.66 30.24 45.89
CA HIS A 231 -21.92 29.95 47.29
C HIS A 231 -21.04 30.79 48.23
N GLU A 232 -19.75 30.89 47.95
CA GLU A 232 -18.84 31.68 48.80
C GLU A 232 -19.11 33.19 48.77
N LEU A 233 -19.58 33.71 47.64
CA LEU A 233 -19.98 35.13 47.55
C LEU A 233 -21.35 35.42 48.20
N LYS A 234 -22.29 34.46 48.18
CA LYS A 234 -23.63 34.65 48.74
C LYS A 234 -23.60 34.89 50.24
N THR A 235 -22.73 34.20 50.98
CA THR A 235 -22.63 34.31 52.46
C THR A 235 -22.25 35.72 52.91
N PRO A 236 -21.12 36.32 52.49
CA PRO A 236 -20.72 37.67 52.87
C PRO A 236 -21.74 38.71 52.42
N ILE A 237 -22.32 38.57 51.18
CA ILE A 237 -23.37 39.47 50.70
C ILE A 237 -24.59 39.44 51.62
N SER A 238 -25.04 38.26 52.08
CA SER A 238 -26.17 38.12 52.97
C SER A 238 -25.87 38.73 54.36
N THR A 239 -24.65 38.57 54.85
CA THR A 239 -24.19 39.14 56.12
C THR A 239 -24.15 40.68 56.06
N ILE A 240 -23.62 41.24 54.95
CA ILE A 240 -23.64 42.69 54.70
C ILE A 240 -25.06 43.21 54.64
N SER A 241 -25.98 42.55 53.90
CA SER A 241 -27.37 42.95 53.77
C SER A 241 -28.07 42.95 55.10
N LEU A 242 -27.92 41.88 55.90
CA LEU A 242 -28.51 41.79 57.22
C LEU A 242 -27.99 42.86 58.17
N SER A 243 -26.69 43.08 58.22
CA SER A 243 -26.03 44.08 59.04
C SER A 243 -26.48 45.53 58.66
N SER A 244 -26.59 45.76 57.33
CA SER A 244 -27.11 47.02 56.80
C SER A 244 -28.57 47.24 57.16
N GLU A 245 -29.41 46.20 57.10
CA GLU A 245 -30.82 46.27 57.53
C GLU A 245 -30.94 46.56 59.03
N MET A 246 -30.12 45.96 59.87
CA MET A 246 -30.06 46.21 61.29
C MET A 246 -29.66 47.65 61.59
N LEU A 247 -28.66 48.20 60.86
CA LEU A 247 -28.28 49.60 60.97
C LEU A 247 -29.45 50.54 60.65
N MET A 248 -30.23 50.29 59.61
CA MET A 248 -31.38 51.09 59.20
C MET A 248 -32.55 51.08 60.26
N ARG A 249 -32.62 50.00 61.05
CA ARG A 249 -33.66 49.84 62.05
C ARG A 249 -33.32 50.56 63.38
N ILE A 250 -32.13 51.07 63.62
CA ILE A 250 -31.71 51.79 64.82
C ILE A 250 -32.35 53.15 64.83
N LYS A 251 -33.27 53.35 65.79
CA LYS A 251 -34.08 54.57 65.92
C LYS A 251 -33.55 55.59 66.90
N LYS A 252 -32.55 55.24 67.72
CA LYS A 252 -31.97 56.14 68.76
C LYS A 252 -30.43 56.24 68.53
N THR A 253 -29.95 57.49 68.67
CA THR A 253 -28.51 57.86 68.55
C THR A 253 -27.66 57.30 69.68
N ASP A 254 -28.27 56.82 70.78
CA ASP A 254 -27.54 56.30 71.97
C ASP A 254 -27.03 54.84 71.79
N ASP A 255 -27.33 54.15 70.68
CA ASP A 255 -26.85 52.80 70.39
C ASP A 255 -25.55 52.83 69.57
N PHE A 256 -24.62 53.72 69.85
CA PHE A 256 -23.36 53.93 69.15
C PHE A 256 -22.50 52.61 69.01
N ASP A 257 -22.45 51.78 70.05
CA ASP A 257 -21.74 50.50 70.06
C ASP A 257 -22.35 49.51 69.07
N LYS A 258 -23.69 49.49 68.90
CA LYS A 258 -24.32 48.64 67.89
C LYS A 258 -24.09 49.15 66.48
N ILE A 259 -24.07 50.48 66.28
CA ILE A 259 -23.73 51.10 65.00
C ILE A 259 -22.32 50.72 64.61
N LYS A 260 -21.33 50.88 65.52
CA LYS A 260 -19.91 50.55 65.31
C LYS A 260 -19.73 49.06 65.04
N ARG A 261 -20.44 48.17 65.73
CA ARG A 261 -20.36 46.71 65.51
C ARG A 261 -20.90 46.32 64.12
N TYR A 262 -22.10 46.79 63.74
CA TYR A 262 -22.63 46.42 62.42
C TYR A 262 -21.80 47.04 61.25
N ALA A 263 -21.32 48.26 61.42
CA ALA A 263 -20.45 48.91 60.48
C ALA A 263 -19.12 48.12 60.31
N GLY A 264 -18.59 47.65 61.47
CA GLY A 264 -17.39 46.78 61.44
C GLY A 264 -17.61 45.47 60.70
N ILE A 265 -18.77 44.80 60.94
CA ILE A 265 -19.06 43.55 60.19
C ILE A 265 -19.19 43.83 58.69
N ILE A 266 -19.84 44.91 58.28
CA ILE A 266 -19.94 45.27 56.84
C ILE A 266 -18.55 45.53 56.25
N PHE A 267 -17.70 46.26 56.97
CA PHE A 267 -16.35 46.55 56.51
C PHE A 267 -15.52 45.28 56.33
N ASP A 268 -15.54 44.40 57.32
CA ASP A 268 -14.75 43.13 57.30
C ASP A 268 -15.22 42.20 56.20
N GLU A 269 -16.54 42.01 56.01
CA GLU A 269 -17.09 41.20 54.93
C GLU A 269 -16.86 41.81 53.54
N ASN A 270 -16.83 43.15 53.43
CA ASN A 270 -16.48 43.80 52.15
C ASN A 270 -15.01 43.58 51.79
N LYS A 271 -14.08 43.64 52.72
CA LYS A 271 -12.68 43.32 52.55
C LYS A 271 -12.47 41.85 52.14
N ARG A 272 -13.28 40.94 52.72
CA ARG A 272 -13.28 39.54 52.35
C ARG A 272 -13.76 39.33 50.91
N LEU A 273 -14.81 40.02 50.49
CA LEU A 273 -15.31 40.00 49.11
C LEU A 273 -14.27 40.52 48.13
N GLU A 274 -13.58 41.62 48.45
CA GLU A 274 -12.52 42.17 47.62
C GLU A 274 -11.42 41.11 47.35
N SER A 275 -10.94 40.45 48.39
CA SER A 275 -9.96 39.38 48.30
C SER A 275 -10.46 38.18 47.48
N GLN A 276 -11.74 37.79 47.59
CA GLN A 276 -12.32 36.72 46.78
C GLN A 276 -12.42 37.10 45.29
N VAL A 277 -12.81 38.32 44.99
CA VAL A 277 -12.85 38.84 43.60
C VAL A 277 -11.45 38.86 42.99
N GLU A 278 -10.46 39.33 43.72
CA GLU A 278 -9.04 39.29 43.27
C GLU A 278 -8.56 37.88 42.94
N ARG A 279 -8.92 36.88 43.78
CA ARG A 279 -8.58 35.47 43.49
C ARG A 279 -9.23 35.00 42.20
N VAL A 280 -10.51 35.30 41.95
CA VAL A 280 -11.21 34.95 40.72
C VAL A 280 -10.55 35.60 39.50
N LEU A 281 -10.22 36.89 39.60
CA LEU A 281 -9.55 37.62 38.52
C LEU A 281 -8.15 37.06 38.22
N ASN A 282 -7.39 36.64 39.26
CA ASN A 282 -6.10 36.03 39.09
C ASN A 282 -6.19 34.65 38.36
N VAL A 283 -7.18 33.80 38.73
CA VAL A 283 -7.46 32.56 38.04
C VAL A 283 -7.82 32.82 36.57
N ALA A 284 -8.66 33.82 36.27
CA ALA A 284 -9.06 34.20 34.94
C ALA A 284 -7.87 34.76 34.09
N LYS A 285 -6.88 35.39 34.73
CA LYS A 285 -5.67 35.86 34.07
C LYS A 285 -4.72 34.70 33.73
N LEU A 286 -4.67 33.65 34.57
CA LEU A 286 -3.86 32.43 34.30
C LEU A 286 -4.33 31.69 33.06
N ASP A 287 -5.63 31.73 32.74
CA ASP A 287 -6.22 31.04 31.58
C ASP A 287 -5.88 31.70 30.22
N LYS A 288 -5.24 32.89 30.21
CA LYS A 288 -4.93 33.66 28.99
C LYS A 288 -3.48 33.54 28.50
N ASP A 289 -2.72 32.52 28.87
CA ASP A 289 -1.31 32.31 28.45
C ASP A 289 -0.39 33.53 28.65
N LYS A 290 -0.74 34.44 29.53
CA LYS A 290 0.05 35.65 29.81
C LYS A 290 0.59 35.67 31.24
N LEU A 291 1.14 34.57 31.72
CA LEU A 291 1.99 34.57 32.91
C LEU A 291 3.31 35.25 32.60
N ILE A 292 3.38 36.53 32.82
CA ILE A 292 4.65 37.27 32.86
C ILE A 292 5.32 36.97 34.22
N LEU A 293 6.28 36.05 34.19
CA LEU A 293 7.11 35.74 35.38
C LEU A 293 8.03 36.93 35.65
N ASN A 294 7.75 37.65 36.71
CA ASN A 294 8.69 38.68 37.24
C ASN A 294 9.77 37.94 38.03
N LYS A 295 10.95 37.71 37.44
CA LYS A 295 12.04 37.00 38.08
C LYS A 295 12.86 38.01 38.91
N GLU A 296 12.77 37.90 40.20
CA GLU A 296 13.57 38.67 41.16
C GLU A 296 14.57 37.75 41.91
N LYS A 297 15.71 38.32 42.28
CA LYS A 297 16.65 37.64 43.16
C LYS A 297 16.11 37.74 44.58
N VAL A 298 15.68 36.64 45.15
CA VAL A 298 15.09 36.58 46.50
C VAL A 298 15.99 35.79 47.40
N ASN A 299 16.13 36.26 48.64
CA ASN A 299 16.83 35.54 49.69
C ASN A 299 15.89 34.47 50.28
N ILE A 300 16.15 33.20 49.95
CA ILE A 300 15.28 32.08 50.39
C ILE A 300 15.27 31.96 51.92
N GLN A 301 16.35 32.32 52.62
CA GLN A 301 16.39 32.28 54.09
C GLN A 301 15.45 33.28 54.74
N GLU A 302 15.33 34.50 54.22
CA GLU A 302 14.37 35.52 54.72
C GLU A 302 12.95 35.10 54.55
N ILE A 303 12.61 34.49 53.37
CA ILE A 303 11.27 33.99 53.09
C ILE A 303 10.90 32.83 54.03
N LEU A 304 11.82 31.91 54.30
CA LEU A 304 11.60 30.79 55.20
C LEU A 304 11.39 31.24 56.65
N VAL A 305 12.11 32.27 57.09
CA VAL A 305 11.89 32.86 58.42
C VAL A 305 10.51 33.54 58.50
N GLN A 306 10.12 34.31 57.51
CA GLN A 306 8.76 34.94 57.45
C GLN A 306 7.59 33.94 57.38
N LEU A 307 7.81 32.74 56.85
CA LEU A 307 6.79 31.70 56.82
C LEU A 307 6.74 30.83 58.09
N SER A 308 7.73 30.92 58.95
CA SER A 308 7.82 30.17 60.22
C SER A 308 7.30 30.96 61.43
N GLU A 309 7.05 32.27 61.31
CA GLU A 309 6.32 33.11 62.24
C GLU A 309 4.81 33.10 61.90
#